data_8557bde2d3074aebc71d61bd05014eab
#
_entry.id   8557bde2d3074aebc71d61bd05014eab
#
_cell.length_a   1.000
_cell.length_b   1.000
_cell.length_c   1.000
_cell.angle_alpha   90.00
_cell.angle_beta   90.00
_cell.angle_gamma   90.00
#
_symmetry.space_group_name_H-M   'P 1'
#
loop_
_entity.id
_entity.type
_entity.pdbx_description
1 polymer ?
#
loop_
_entity_poly.entity_id
_entity_poly.type
_entity_poly.pdbx_seq_one_letter_code
_entity_poly.pdbx_strand_id
1 'polypeptide(L)'
;GLLRRTHGGAVANDRLLVETPYRAKRHEHVRQKQAIAGAAVDLIKPGESVILDAGSTTYFIATLLKSRPPDGLTVVTSDICILYELADCPSITLIGTGGTVQQGVYAMIGSHVESFLRTIRADRAFIGAHAIDMETGLMSPNPEKASIKALLCAAASNTHLVVDSSKFGIGSL
;
A
#
# COMPACT_ATOMS: atom_id res chain seq x y z
N GLY A 1 -0.23 -8.17 -21.55
CA GLY A 1 -1.00 -8.31 -22.78
C GLY A 1 -2.29 -7.55 -22.72
N LEU A 2 -2.66 -6.88 -23.82
CA LEU A 2 -3.86 -6.02 -23.92
C LEU A 2 -5.19 -6.81 -24.00
N LEU A 3 -5.12 -8.13 -24.14
CA LEU A 3 -6.30 -8.98 -24.31
C LEU A 3 -6.22 -10.23 -23.41
N ARG A 4 -7.33 -10.57 -22.77
CA ARG A 4 -7.51 -11.84 -22.05
C ARG A 4 -8.37 -12.77 -22.91
N ARG A 5 -7.87 -13.99 -23.18
CA ARG A 5 -8.61 -15.02 -23.92
C ARG A 5 -9.76 -15.57 -23.06
N THR A 6 -10.96 -15.64 -23.62
CA THR A 6 -12.14 -16.28 -23.03
C THR A 6 -12.59 -17.45 -23.92
N HIS A 7 -13.52 -18.30 -23.45
CA HIS A 7 -14.03 -19.49 -24.17
C HIS A 7 -14.76 -19.18 -25.50
N GLY A 8 -14.92 -17.92 -25.88
CA GLY A 8 -15.59 -17.52 -27.13
C GLY A 8 -14.98 -16.28 -27.77
N GLY A 9 -13.76 -15.87 -27.36
CA GLY A 9 -13.14 -14.66 -27.91
C GLY A 9 -12.02 -14.10 -27.04
N ALA A 10 -11.69 -12.84 -27.24
CA ALA A 10 -10.77 -12.07 -26.42
C ALA A 10 -11.45 -10.78 -25.94
N VAL A 11 -11.29 -10.45 -24.67
CA VAL A 11 -11.81 -9.23 -24.07
C VAL A 11 -10.64 -8.29 -23.80
N ALA A 12 -10.81 -7.01 -24.09
CA ALA A 12 -9.83 -5.99 -23.73
C ALA A 12 -9.58 -6.00 -22.22
N ASN A 13 -8.32 -5.94 -21.82
CA ASN A 13 -7.93 -6.02 -20.42
C ASN A 13 -7.88 -4.61 -19.78
N ASP A 14 -8.79 -3.73 -20.24
CA ASP A 14 -8.82 -2.31 -19.86
C ASP A 14 -9.38 -2.08 -18.43
N ARG A 15 -9.95 -3.13 -17.81
CA ARG A 15 -10.45 -3.08 -16.43
C ARG A 15 -9.97 -4.29 -15.66
N LEU A 16 -9.07 -4.08 -14.72
CA LEU A 16 -8.66 -5.10 -13.76
C LEU A 16 -9.70 -5.17 -12.61
N LEU A 17 -10.75 -5.97 -12.82
CA LEU A 17 -11.74 -6.27 -11.77
C LEU A 17 -11.22 -7.25 -10.72
N VAL A 18 -10.08 -7.91 -10.98
CA VAL A 18 -9.48 -8.91 -10.09
C VAL A 18 -8.14 -8.41 -9.61
N GLU A 19 -7.97 -8.39 -8.30
CA GLU A 19 -6.71 -8.00 -7.70
C GLU A 19 -5.62 -9.05 -7.96
N THR A 20 -4.51 -8.63 -8.55
CA THR A 20 -3.34 -9.50 -8.75
C THR A 20 -2.79 -9.95 -7.39
N PRO A 21 -2.50 -11.24 -7.17
CA PRO A 21 -1.95 -11.73 -5.92
C PRO A 21 -0.68 -10.98 -5.51
N TYR A 22 -0.57 -10.71 -4.21
CA TYR A 22 0.55 -9.94 -3.63
C TYR A 22 1.92 -10.50 -4.03
N ARG A 23 2.07 -11.84 -4.00
CA ARG A 23 3.33 -12.50 -4.35
C ARG A 23 3.77 -12.19 -5.79
N ALA A 24 2.84 -12.16 -6.74
CA ALA A 24 3.15 -11.79 -8.12
C ALA A 24 3.58 -10.32 -8.21
N LYS A 25 2.78 -9.41 -7.63
CA LYS A 25 3.10 -7.97 -7.59
C LYS A 25 4.47 -7.69 -6.97
N ARG A 26 4.90 -8.46 -5.97
CA ARG A 26 6.17 -8.25 -5.27
C ARG A 26 7.39 -8.45 -6.20
N HIS A 27 7.28 -9.30 -7.20
CA HIS A 27 8.36 -9.59 -8.16
C HIS A 27 8.32 -8.73 -9.42
N GLU A 28 7.24 -7.95 -9.62
CA GLU A 28 7.11 -7.04 -10.76
C GLU A 28 7.70 -5.67 -10.44
N HIS A 29 8.34 -5.02 -11.41
CA HIS A 29 8.85 -3.65 -11.31
C HIS A 29 9.73 -3.39 -10.07
N VAL A 30 10.58 -4.36 -9.68
CA VAL A 30 11.38 -4.31 -8.45
C VAL A 30 12.29 -3.09 -8.38
N ARG A 31 12.98 -2.76 -9.48
CA ARG A 31 13.88 -1.60 -9.54
C ARG A 31 13.15 -0.28 -9.28
N GLN A 32 11.96 -0.12 -9.87
CA GLN A 32 11.13 1.06 -9.68
C GLN A 32 10.65 1.17 -8.22
N LYS A 33 10.19 0.08 -7.63
CA LYS A 33 9.77 0.04 -6.22
C LYS A 33 10.91 0.34 -5.26
N GLN A 34 12.11 -0.14 -5.55
CA GLN A 34 13.31 0.19 -4.76
C GLN A 34 13.65 1.67 -4.85
N ALA A 35 13.60 2.27 -6.04
CA ALA A 35 13.82 3.70 -6.23
C ALA A 35 12.77 4.54 -5.49
N ILE A 36 11.48 4.15 -5.59
CA ILE A 36 10.38 4.78 -4.86
C ILE A 36 10.59 4.66 -3.35
N ALA A 37 10.99 3.47 -2.86
CA ALA A 37 11.26 3.26 -1.45
C ALA A 37 12.41 4.15 -0.94
N GLY A 38 13.48 4.30 -1.71
CA GLY A 38 14.56 5.24 -1.39
C GLY A 38 14.06 6.66 -1.21
N ALA A 39 13.36 7.19 -2.20
CA ALA A 39 12.79 8.53 -2.15
C ALA A 39 11.78 8.70 -0.99
N ALA A 40 10.97 7.67 -0.71
CA ALA A 40 10.01 7.71 0.40
C ALA A 40 10.71 7.76 1.76
N VAL A 41 11.72 6.94 1.98
CA VAL A 41 12.46 6.90 3.25
C VAL A 41 13.22 8.20 3.49
N ASP A 42 13.76 8.83 2.45
CA ASP A 42 14.46 10.13 2.56
C ASP A 42 13.52 11.30 2.98
N LEU A 43 12.20 11.13 2.87
CA LEU A 43 11.22 12.10 3.37
C LEU A 43 10.92 11.94 4.87
N ILE A 44 11.22 10.78 5.47
CA ILE A 44 10.87 10.47 6.86
C ILE A 44 11.91 11.06 7.81
N LYS A 45 11.43 11.75 8.85
CA LYS A 45 12.28 12.38 9.85
C LYS A 45 12.29 11.57 11.16
N PRO A 46 13.35 11.68 11.98
CA PRO A 46 13.35 11.12 13.32
C PRO A 46 12.13 11.59 14.15
N GLY A 47 11.55 10.66 14.91
CA GLY A 47 10.40 10.89 15.78
C GLY A 47 9.04 10.93 15.06
N GLU A 48 9.01 10.81 13.72
CA GLU A 48 7.74 10.81 12.98
C GLU A 48 6.97 9.48 13.14
N SER A 49 5.65 9.60 12.97
CA SER A 49 4.72 8.50 12.81
C SER A 49 4.33 8.34 11.34
N VAL A 50 4.43 7.13 10.81
CA VAL A 50 4.27 6.84 9.39
C VAL A 50 3.25 5.73 9.18
N ILE A 51 2.28 5.96 8.31
CA ILE A 51 1.36 4.94 7.84
C ILE A 51 1.90 4.32 6.55
N LEU A 52 2.05 3.00 6.51
CA LEU A 52 2.35 2.23 5.31
C LEU A 52 1.10 1.46 4.87
N ASP A 53 0.52 1.84 3.74
CA ASP A 53 -0.61 1.13 3.12
C ASP A 53 -0.25 -0.33 2.76
N ALA A 54 -1.24 -1.20 2.68
CA ALA A 54 -1.01 -2.57 2.26
C ALA A 54 -0.67 -2.67 0.77
N GLY A 55 0.56 -3.08 0.47
CA GLY A 55 1.01 -3.22 -0.91
C GLY A 55 2.48 -3.52 -1.10
N SER A 56 2.81 -4.01 -2.30
CA SER A 56 4.19 -4.42 -2.59
C SER A 56 5.18 -3.24 -2.65
N THR A 57 4.78 -2.03 -3.01
CA THR A 57 5.66 -0.86 -3.04
C THR A 57 6.00 -0.39 -1.62
N THR A 58 5.00 -0.30 -0.76
CA THR A 58 5.15 0.05 0.65
C THR A 58 5.93 -1.00 1.44
N TYR A 59 5.84 -2.28 1.03
CA TYR A 59 6.71 -3.32 1.56
C TYR A 59 8.20 -3.03 1.30
N PHE A 60 8.59 -2.51 0.12
CA PHE A 60 9.97 -2.10 -0.13
C PHE A 60 10.40 -0.92 0.74
N ILE A 61 9.47 -0.01 1.08
CA ILE A 61 9.74 1.05 2.07
C ILE A 61 10.06 0.42 3.43
N ALA A 62 9.23 -0.53 3.89
CA ALA A 62 9.45 -1.23 5.16
C ALA A 62 10.80 -1.98 5.19
N THR A 63 11.16 -2.68 4.10
CA THR A 63 12.45 -3.37 3.98
C THR A 63 13.62 -2.39 4.14
N LEU A 64 13.52 -1.21 3.56
CA LEU A 64 14.57 -0.20 3.65
C LEU A 64 14.60 0.44 5.05
N LEU A 65 13.46 0.70 5.67
CA LEU A 65 13.36 1.18 7.07
C LEU A 65 13.96 0.20 8.06
N LYS A 66 13.81 -1.12 7.84
CA LYS A 66 14.46 -2.16 8.67
C LYS A 66 15.98 -2.03 8.65
N SER A 67 16.57 -1.71 7.50
CA SER A 67 18.03 -1.61 7.35
C SER A 67 18.62 -0.29 7.87
N ARG A 68 17.84 0.79 7.84
CA ARG A 68 18.23 2.13 8.29
C ARG A 68 17.05 2.89 8.93
N PRO A 69 16.59 2.45 10.10
CA PRO A 69 15.44 3.07 10.74
C PRO A 69 15.80 4.47 11.25
N PRO A 70 14.98 5.50 10.99
CA PRO A 70 15.09 6.77 11.70
C PRO A 70 14.84 6.59 13.21
N ASP A 71 15.53 7.35 14.04
CA ASP A 71 15.36 7.29 15.49
C ASP A 71 13.93 7.64 15.89
N GLY A 72 13.34 6.86 16.80
CA GLY A 72 12.00 7.11 17.35
C GLY A 72 10.85 6.94 16.36
N LEU A 73 11.07 6.24 15.25
CA LEU A 73 10.04 6.01 14.23
C LEU A 73 8.90 5.14 14.75
N THR A 74 7.66 5.59 14.49
CA THR A 74 6.46 4.77 14.65
C THR A 74 5.91 4.38 13.28
N VAL A 75 5.67 3.09 13.03
CA VAL A 75 5.06 2.58 11.79
C VAL A 75 3.70 1.99 12.10
N VAL A 76 2.68 2.45 11.39
CA VAL A 76 1.32 1.90 11.41
C VAL A 76 1.04 1.22 10.06
N THR A 77 0.51 0.00 10.09
CA THR A 77 0.17 -0.69 8.84
C THR A 77 -0.95 -1.70 9.02
N SER A 78 -1.70 -1.92 7.94
CA SER A 78 -2.65 -3.03 7.78
C SER A 78 -2.06 -4.21 6.97
N ASP A 79 -0.79 -4.16 6.59
CA ASP A 79 -0.12 -5.20 5.79
C ASP A 79 0.60 -6.21 6.68
N ILE A 80 0.21 -7.49 6.60
CA ILE A 80 0.83 -8.57 7.38
C ILE A 80 2.31 -8.77 7.00
N CYS A 81 2.66 -8.61 5.73
CA CYS A 81 4.04 -8.77 5.29
C CYS A 81 4.93 -7.65 5.84
N ILE A 82 4.41 -6.42 5.93
CA ILE A 82 5.11 -5.29 6.55
C ILE A 82 5.25 -5.52 8.06
N LEU A 83 4.19 -5.98 8.73
CA LEU A 83 4.25 -6.32 10.16
C LEU A 83 5.31 -7.38 10.41
N TYR A 84 5.30 -8.47 9.65
CA TYR A 84 6.28 -9.53 9.78
C TYR A 84 7.72 -9.04 9.50
N GLU A 85 7.90 -8.21 8.46
CA GLU A 85 9.22 -7.67 8.10
C GLU A 85 9.83 -6.81 9.21
N LEU A 86 9.01 -6.02 9.90
CA LEU A 86 9.46 -5.08 10.93
C LEU A 86 9.36 -5.61 12.36
N ALA A 87 8.77 -6.79 12.58
CA ALA A 87 8.50 -7.34 13.91
C ALA A 87 9.76 -7.44 14.80
N ASP A 88 10.90 -7.76 14.19
CA ASP A 88 12.19 -7.92 14.89
C ASP A 88 13.06 -6.64 14.84
N CYS A 89 12.46 -5.47 14.56
CA CYS A 89 13.18 -4.19 14.52
C CYS A 89 12.92 -3.37 15.79
N PRO A 90 13.75 -3.45 16.83
CA PRO A 90 13.49 -2.81 18.14
C PRO A 90 13.53 -1.28 18.09
N SER A 91 14.12 -0.70 17.05
CA SER A 91 14.18 0.76 16.84
C SER A 91 12.88 1.35 16.30
N ILE A 92 11.91 0.52 15.90
CA ILE A 92 10.63 0.95 15.34
C ILE A 92 9.50 0.58 16.29
N THR A 93 8.69 1.54 16.68
CA THR A 93 7.40 1.24 17.32
C THR A 93 6.43 0.79 16.23
N LEU A 94 6.08 -0.49 16.21
CA LEU A 94 5.25 -1.10 15.17
C LEU A 94 3.82 -1.30 15.66
N ILE A 95 2.85 -0.78 14.89
CA ILE A 95 1.42 -0.85 15.22
C ILE A 95 0.67 -1.48 14.05
N GLY A 96 0.02 -2.63 14.30
CA GLY A 96 -0.90 -3.25 13.37
C GLY A 96 -2.33 -2.74 13.58
N THR A 97 -3.05 -2.47 12.51
CA THR A 97 -4.44 -1.97 12.59
C THR A 97 -5.43 -3.01 13.14
N GLY A 98 -5.04 -4.29 13.16
CA GLY A 98 -6.01 -5.37 13.40
C GLY A 98 -6.94 -5.59 12.21
N GLY A 99 -7.95 -6.43 12.37
CA GLY A 99 -8.97 -6.69 11.35
C GLY A 99 -8.91 -8.08 10.73
N THR A 100 -9.72 -8.30 9.68
CA THR A 100 -9.79 -9.56 8.94
C THR A 100 -8.76 -9.59 7.83
N VAL A 101 -8.04 -10.69 7.70
CA VAL A 101 -7.02 -10.85 6.66
C VAL A 101 -7.67 -11.19 5.32
N GLN A 102 -7.44 -10.34 4.32
CA GLN A 102 -7.78 -10.65 2.94
C GLN A 102 -6.77 -11.62 2.35
N GLN A 103 -7.19 -12.86 2.10
CA GLN A 103 -6.33 -13.91 1.56
C GLN A 103 -5.74 -13.52 0.19
N GLY A 104 -4.49 -13.93 -0.04
CA GLY A 104 -3.77 -13.64 -1.29
C GLY A 104 -3.28 -12.21 -1.45
N VAL A 105 -3.82 -11.26 -0.69
CA VAL A 105 -3.44 -9.84 -0.70
C VAL A 105 -2.66 -9.44 0.54
N TYR A 106 -2.86 -10.19 1.65
CA TYR A 106 -2.22 -9.97 2.96
C TYR A 106 -2.54 -8.62 3.62
N ALA A 107 -3.59 -7.96 3.18
CA ALA A 107 -4.11 -6.76 3.81
C ALA A 107 -5.12 -7.13 4.91
N MET A 108 -5.07 -6.45 6.04
CA MET A 108 -6.15 -6.46 7.02
C MET A 108 -7.22 -5.44 6.60
N ILE A 109 -8.47 -5.87 6.68
CA ILE A 109 -9.67 -5.10 6.27
C ILE A 109 -10.76 -5.23 7.33
N GLY A 110 -11.84 -4.50 7.14
CA GLY A 110 -13.04 -4.55 7.97
C GLY A 110 -13.18 -3.41 8.97
N SER A 111 -14.28 -3.41 9.71
CA SER A 111 -14.67 -2.32 10.61
C SER A 111 -13.65 -2.02 11.72
N HIS A 112 -12.87 -2.99 12.17
CA HIS A 112 -11.78 -2.76 13.13
C HIS A 112 -10.70 -1.85 12.56
N VAL A 113 -10.27 -2.09 11.31
CA VAL A 113 -9.30 -1.23 10.62
C VAL A 113 -9.84 0.19 10.49
N GLU A 114 -11.08 0.32 10.02
CA GLU A 114 -11.72 1.63 9.84
C GLU A 114 -11.85 2.39 11.16
N SER A 115 -12.33 1.70 12.23
CA SER A 115 -12.48 2.29 13.55
C SER A 115 -11.13 2.75 14.10
N PHE A 116 -10.10 1.93 14.00
CA PHE A 116 -8.76 2.27 14.44
C PHE A 116 -8.21 3.51 13.70
N LEU A 117 -8.30 3.52 12.36
CA LEU A 117 -7.78 4.64 11.55
C LEU A 117 -8.46 5.98 11.86
N ARG A 118 -9.71 5.98 12.32
CA ARG A 118 -10.43 7.20 12.76
C ARG A 118 -9.88 7.76 14.07
N THR A 119 -9.19 6.96 14.88
CA THR A 119 -8.67 7.37 16.21
C THR A 119 -7.24 7.87 16.18
N ILE A 120 -6.50 7.69 15.09
CA ILE A 120 -5.10 8.05 15.01
C ILE A 120 -4.86 9.30 14.16
N ARG A 121 -3.71 9.90 14.38
CA ARG A 121 -3.12 10.90 13.48
C ARG A 121 -1.64 10.59 13.33
N ALA A 122 -1.18 10.56 12.08
CA ALA A 122 0.20 10.32 11.73
C ALA A 122 0.79 11.53 10.98
N ASP A 123 2.11 11.63 10.97
CA ASP A 123 2.80 12.70 10.26
C ASP A 123 2.76 12.46 8.73
N ARG A 124 2.92 11.19 8.33
CA ARG A 124 2.93 10.81 6.92
C ARG A 124 2.13 9.54 6.65
N ALA A 125 1.58 9.44 5.42
CA ALA A 125 1.08 8.19 4.87
C ALA A 125 1.70 7.95 3.49
N PHE A 126 2.15 6.73 3.24
CA PHE A 126 2.58 6.26 1.94
C PHE A 126 1.55 5.29 1.39
N ILE A 127 0.87 5.70 0.33
CA ILE A 127 -0.31 5.02 -0.22
C ILE A 127 0.03 4.47 -1.60
N GLY A 128 -0.21 3.18 -1.80
CA GLY A 128 -0.16 2.56 -3.12
C GLY A 128 -1.50 2.68 -3.85
N ALA A 129 -1.49 2.47 -5.18
CA ALA A 129 -2.71 2.38 -5.97
C ALA A 129 -2.72 1.10 -6.82
N HIS A 130 -3.93 0.63 -7.14
CA HIS A 130 -4.12 -0.44 -8.11
C HIS A 130 -4.03 0.13 -9.53
N ALA A 131 -4.73 1.21 -9.76
CA ALA A 131 -4.72 1.99 -10.98
C ALA A 131 -4.91 3.49 -10.65
N ILE A 132 -4.50 4.34 -11.57
CA ILE A 132 -4.64 5.79 -11.49
C ILE A 132 -5.22 6.29 -12.80
N ASP A 133 -6.28 7.04 -12.67
CA ASP A 133 -6.84 7.82 -13.76
C ASP A 133 -6.73 9.30 -13.41
N MET A 134 -6.35 10.13 -14.38
CA MET A 134 -6.08 11.56 -14.13
C MET A 134 -7.34 12.38 -13.87
N GLU A 135 -8.51 11.87 -14.28
CA GLU A 135 -9.79 12.53 -14.09
C GLU A 135 -10.50 12.02 -12.84
N THR A 136 -10.49 10.70 -12.62
CA THR A 136 -11.22 10.05 -11.52
C THR A 136 -10.37 9.76 -10.29
N GLY A 137 -9.04 9.84 -10.39
CA GLY A 137 -8.11 9.68 -9.28
C GLY A 137 -7.67 8.24 -9.03
N LEU A 138 -7.49 7.89 -7.75
CA LEU A 138 -7.03 6.57 -7.34
C LEU A 138 -8.15 5.54 -7.42
N MET A 139 -7.89 4.43 -8.08
CA MET A 139 -8.87 3.39 -8.31
C MET A 139 -8.50 2.10 -7.58
N SER A 140 -9.51 1.39 -7.08
CA SER A 140 -9.37 0.08 -6.44
C SER A 140 -10.48 -0.85 -6.94
N PRO A 141 -10.17 -2.13 -7.24
CA PRO A 141 -11.19 -3.10 -7.61
C PRO A 141 -12.05 -3.57 -6.40
N ASN A 142 -11.67 -3.19 -5.19
CA ASN A 142 -12.34 -3.56 -3.95
C ASN A 142 -12.81 -2.29 -3.21
N PRO A 143 -14.14 -2.06 -3.08
CA PRO A 143 -14.69 -0.88 -2.42
C PRO A 143 -14.27 -0.75 -0.94
N GLU A 144 -14.14 -1.86 -0.22
CA GLU A 144 -13.69 -1.85 1.18
C GLU A 144 -12.25 -1.33 1.30
N LYS A 145 -11.36 -1.74 0.39
CA LYS A 145 -10.00 -1.20 0.33
C LYS A 145 -9.98 0.27 -0.09
N ALA A 146 -10.88 0.70 -0.96
CA ALA A 146 -11.01 2.11 -1.31
C ALA A 146 -11.40 2.96 -0.09
N SER A 147 -12.37 2.49 0.72
CA SER A 147 -12.75 3.12 1.99
C SER A 147 -11.56 3.22 2.96
N ILE A 148 -10.83 2.12 3.15
CA ILE A 148 -9.64 2.10 4.01
C ILE A 148 -8.57 3.09 3.50
N LYS A 149 -8.30 3.14 2.19
CA LYS A 149 -7.33 4.10 1.63
C LYS A 149 -7.73 5.56 1.88
N ALA A 150 -9.01 5.88 1.76
CA ALA A 150 -9.50 7.22 2.09
C ALA A 150 -9.26 7.57 3.57
N LEU A 151 -9.46 6.60 4.48
CA LEU A 151 -9.17 6.77 5.90
C LEU A 151 -7.67 6.88 6.19
N LEU A 152 -6.81 6.11 5.50
CA LEU A 152 -5.36 6.23 5.62
C LEU A 152 -4.90 7.64 5.21
N CYS A 153 -5.44 8.17 4.11
CA CYS A 153 -5.16 9.54 3.68
C CYS A 153 -5.62 10.59 4.72
N ALA A 154 -6.83 10.41 5.26
CA ALA A 154 -7.40 11.32 6.26
C ALA A 154 -6.69 11.26 7.63
N ALA A 155 -6.04 10.14 7.94
CA ALA A 155 -5.32 9.92 9.19
C ALA A 155 -3.90 10.51 9.19
N ALA A 156 -3.42 11.09 8.09
CA ALA A 156 -2.06 11.63 7.99
C ALA A 156 -2.05 13.11 7.63
N SER A 157 -1.08 13.85 8.16
CA SER A 157 -0.87 15.26 7.83
C SER A 157 -0.33 15.45 6.40
N ASN A 158 0.49 14.49 5.94
CA ASN A 158 1.06 14.48 4.60
C ASN A 158 0.84 13.11 3.96
N THR A 159 0.20 13.08 2.80
CA THR A 159 -0.02 11.84 2.05
C THR A 159 0.84 11.81 0.79
N HIS A 160 1.58 10.72 0.61
CA HIS A 160 2.43 10.47 -0.54
C HIS A 160 1.92 9.26 -1.32
N LEU A 161 1.64 9.46 -2.61
CA LEU A 161 1.31 8.37 -3.51
C LEU A 161 2.59 7.71 -4.02
N VAL A 162 2.75 6.41 -3.73
CA VAL A 162 3.95 5.62 -4.06
C VAL A 162 3.61 4.56 -5.11
N VAL A 163 3.78 4.93 -6.37
CA VAL A 163 3.40 4.12 -7.53
C VAL A 163 4.44 4.21 -8.64
N ASP A 164 4.59 3.14 -9.40
CA ASP A 164 5.32 3.16 -10.66
C ASP A 164 4.40 3.50 -11.84
N SER A 165 5.00 3.84 -12.99
CA SER A 165 4.28 4.27 -14.19
C SER A 165 3.30 3.24 -14.76
N SER A 166 3.42 1.96 -14.39
CA SER A 166 2.50 0.91 -14.86
C SER A 166 1.09 1.04 -14.29
N LYS A 167 0.88 1.94 -13.32
CA LYS A 167 -0.43 2.15 -12.67
C LYS A 167 -1.29 3.18 -13.39
N PHE A 168 -0.75 3.88 -14.36
CA PHE A 168 -1.47 4.85 -15.18
C PHE A 168 -2.09 4.21 -16.42
N GLY A 169 -3.25 4.73 -16.85
CA GLY A 169 -3.94 4.27 -18.06
C GLY A 169 -4.58 2.88 -17.94
N ILE A 170 -4.77 2.35 -16.73
CA ILE A 170 -5.47 1.11 -16.46
C ILE A 170 -6.80 1.45 -15.80
N GLY A 171 -7.92 1.04 -16.40
CA GLY A 171 -9.24 1.19 -15.79
C GLY A 171 -9.42 0.20 -14.63
N SER A 172 -9.99 0.69 -13.53
CA SER A 172 -10.47 -0.10 -12.38
C SER A 172 -11.79 0.49 -11.91
N LEU A 173 -12.44 -0.14 -10.94
CA LEU A 173 -13.64 0.42 -10.29
C LEU A 173 -13.27 1.55 -9.34
#